data_8c837e6152dfdf89f1ae8bba32ed5b90
#
_entry.id   8c837e6152dfdf89f1ae8bba32ed5b90
#
_cell.length_a   1.000
_cell.length_b   1.000
_cell.length_c   1.000
_cell.angle_alpha   90.00
_cell.angle_beta   90.00
_cell.angle_gamma   90.00
#
_symmetry.space_group_name_H-M   'P 1'
#
loop_
_entity.id
_entity.type
_entity.pdbx_description
1 polymer ?
#
loop_
_entity_poly.entity_id
_entity_poly.type
_entity_poly.pdbx_seq_one_letter_code
_entity_poly.pdbx_strand_id
1 'polypeptide(L)'
;IGKEKAVPQSELMDKHFISRYVRCREGYDNRTVAGDFEVVRYLSMPNVFEPYRRQFKRNNPRNPDEKYGERLSVRIELTSVSVNTATDSATVRYVRRVVSNLTGRPAETSYRIATIGFEYFPDYQRSEKELLENPLGFKVTSFRTDQEFNARGLAVQPDIPSAGKDPGAEARPSQIIVIDPNNKEEAGKYLPEGLRQEVEKNILIPELNNIPQEKK
;
A
#
# COMPACT_ATOMS: atom_id res chain seq x y z
N ILE A 1 36.35 -7.33 11.92
CA ILE A 1 34.98 -7.62 12.39
C ILE A 1 34.51 -6.32 13.07
N GLY A 2 33.79 -5.46 12.31
CA GLY A 2 33.23 -4.21 12.86
C GLY A 2 32.21 -4.54 13.94
N LYS A 3 32.40 -4.00 15.15
CA LYS A 3 31.37 -4.03 16.20
C LYS A 3 30.17 -3.24 15.71
N GLU A 4 29.09 -3.90 15.40
CA GLU A 4 27.80 -3.28 15.18
C GLU A 4 27.45 -2.43 16.40
N LYS A 5 27.22 -1.13 16.22
CA LYS A 5 26.93 -0.21 17.31
C LYS A 5 25.59 -0.62 17.93
N ALA A 6 25.59 -0.97 19.21
CA ALA A 6 24.37 -1.38 19.90
C ALA A 6 23.31 -0.29 19.79
N VAL A 7 22.11 -0.66 19.30
CA VAL A 7 20.98 0.27 19.21
C VAL A 7 20.45 0.56 20.62
N PRO A 8 20.24 1.82 21.02
CA PRO A 8 19.67 2.15 22.32
C PRO A 8 18.32 1.48 22.55
N GLN A 9 18.05 1.04 23.78
CA GLN A 9 16.80 0.36 24.13
C GLN A 9 15.55 1.22 23.82
N SER A 10 15.64 2.53 24.00
CA SER A 10 14.57 3.48 23.62
C SER A 10 14.25 3.41 22.13
N GLU A 11 15.27 3.42 21.26
CA GLU A 11 15.08 3.33 19.82
C GLU A 11 14.45 1.99 19.39
N LEU A 12 14.75 0.90 20.08
CA LEU A 12 14.13 -0.40 19.84
C LEU A 12 12.63 -0.38 20.18
N MET A 13 12.26 0.29 21.28
CA MET A 13 10.87 0.46 21.66
C MET A 13 10.11 1.34 20.65
N ASP A 14 10.71 2.44 20.21
CA ASP A 14 10.14 3.28 19.16
C ASP A 14 9.89 2.48 17.88
N LYS A 15 10.89 1.75 17.41
CA LYS A 15 10.77 0.86 16.24
C LYS A 15 9.69 -0.19 16.42
N HIS A 16 9.52 -0.73 17.61
CA HIS A 16 8.46 -1.70 17.91
C HIS A 16 7.07 -1.09 17.73
N PHE A 17 6.77 0.04 18.40
CA PHE A 17 5.47 0.69 18.31
C PHE A 17 5.17 1.19 16.90
N ILE A 18 6.15 1.81 16.24
CA ILE A 18 6.04 2.31 14.87
C ILE A 18 5.75 1.16 13.90
N SER A 19 6.50 0.06 14.01
CA SER A 19 6.32 -1.13 13.17
C SER A 19 4.93 -1.75 13.33
N ARG A 20 4.47 -1.88 14.58
CA ARG A 20 3.14 -2.38 14.91
C ARG A 20 2.06 -1.47 14.35
N TYR A 21 2.20 -0.17 14.56
CA TYR A 21 1.28 0.83 14.07
C TYR A 21 1.10 0.78 12.55
N VAL A 22 2.20 0.77 11.79
CA VAL A 22 2.15 0.73 10.32
C VAL A 22 1.48 -0.55 9.82
N ARG A 23 1.78 -1.72 10.43
CA ARG A 23 1.14 -2.98 10.05
C ARG A 23 -0.36 -2.96 10.27
N CYS A 24 -0.82 -2.49 11.45
CA CYS A 24 -2.25 -2.43 11.77
C CYS A 24 -2.98 -1.38 10.94
N ARG A 25 -2.34 -0.23 10.63
CA ARG A 25 -2.98 0.87 9.91
C ARG A 25 -3.08 0.65 8.41
N GLU A 26 -2.02 0.13 7.80
CA GLU A 26 -1.90 -0.05 6.34
C GLU A 26 -2.28 -1.46 5.88
N GLY A 27 -2.29 -2.41 6.81
CA GLY A 27 -2.72 -3.79 6.60
C GLY A 27 -4.24 -3.95 6.63
N TYR A 28 -4.71 -5.11 6.16
CA TYR A 28 -6.10 -5.54 6.27
C TYR A 28 -6.22 -7.06 6.23
N ASP A 29 -6.90 -7.62 7.20
CA ASP A 29 -7.43 -8.99 7.17
C ASP A 29 -8.78 -8.97 7.87
N ASN A 30 -9.81 -9.49 7.21
CA ASN A 30 -11.19 -9.50 7.73
C ASN A 30 -11.30 -10.12 9.14
N ARG A 31 -10.41 -11.06 9.49
CA ARG A 31 -10.40 -11.75 10.79
C ARG A 31 -9.75 -10.93 11.90
N THR A 32 -8.85 -10.01 11.58
CA THR A 32 -8.07 -9.24 12.57
C THR A 32 -8.38 -7.75 12.55
N VAL A 33 -9.09 -7.26 11.55
CA VAL A 33 -9.34 -5.81 11.33
C VAL A 33 -9.92 -5.10 12.55
N ALA A 34 -10.80 -5.74 13.33
CA ALA A 34 -11.36 -5.13 14.53
C ALA A 34 -10.28 -4.92 15.62
N GLY A 35 -9.37 -5.87 15.80
CA GLY A 35 -8.23 -5.75 16.70
C GLY A 35 -7.23 -4.70 16.23
N ASP A 36 -6.90 -4.73 14.94
CA ASP A 36 -5.99 -3.78 14.33
C ASP A 36 -6.51 -2.34 14.41
N PHE A 37 -7.82 -2.16 14.23
CA PHE A 37 -8.49 -0.86 14.41
C PHE A 37 -8.32 -0.32 15.83
N GLU A 38 -8.50 -1.17 16.86
CA GLU A 38 -8.31 -0.79 18.26
C GLU A 38 -6.84 -0.43 18.54
N VAL A 39 -5.88 -1.19 18.00
CA VAL A 39 -4.45 -0.87 18.14
C VAL A 39 -4.16 0.52 17.55
N VAL A 40 -4.65 0.81 16.33
CA VAL A 40 -4.48 2.13 15.71
C VAL A 40 -5.12 3.21 16.57
N ARG A 41 -6.28 2.96 17.17
CA ARG A 41 -6.95 3.89 18.10
C ARG A 41 -6.10 4.17 19.33
N TYR A 42 -5.56 3.12 19.97
CA TYR A 42 -4.72 3.27 21.17
C TYR A 42 -3.38 3.95 20.91
N LEU A 43 -2.83 3.80 19.72
CA LEU A 43 -1.53 4.37 19.35
C LEU A 43 -1.64 5.71 18.61
N SER A 44 -2.82 6.28 18.41
CA SER A 44 -3.01 7.55 17.71
C SER A 44 -3.49 8.67 18.63
N MET A 45 -3.09 9.89 18.32
CA MET A 45 -3.80 11.08 18.79
C MET A 45 -5.15 11.23 18.04
N PRO A 46 -6.14 11.92 18.63
CA PRO A 46 -7.48 12.06 18.02
C PRO A 46 -7.47 12.63 16.59
N ASN A 47 -6.61 13.62 16.33
CA ASN A 47 -6.44 14.25 15.01
C ASN A 47 -5.93 13.27 13.93
N VAL A 48 -5.15 12.26 14.32
CA VAL A 48 -4.63 11.22 13.42
C VAL A 48 -5.61 10.05 13.28
N PHE A 49 -6.31 9.70 14.36
CA PHE A 49 -7.27 8.61 14.37
C PHE A 49 -8.55 8.94 13.62
N GLU A 50 -9.09 10.16 13.76
CA GLU A 50 -10.39 10.51 13.19
C GLU A 50 -10.45 10.38 11.65
N PRO A 51 -9.46 10.81 10.86
CA PRO A 51 -9.42 10.55 9.42
C PRO A 51 -9.38 9.05 9.07
N TYR A 52 -8.66 8.24 9.88
CA TYR A 52 -8.61 6.79 9.71
C TYR A 52 -9.97 6.15 10.01
N ARG A 53 -10.62 6.49 11.13
CA ARG A 53 -11.94 6.01 11.52
C ARG A 53 -13.00 6.29 10.43
N ARG A 54 -12.91 7.45 9.76
CA ARG A 54 -13.84 7.83 8.69
C ARG A 54 -13.78 6.90 7.48
N GLN A 55 -12.65 6.23 7.25
CA GLN A 55 -12.52 5.28 6.13
C GLN A 55 -13.44 4.07 6.32
N PHE A 56 -13.71 3.64 7.55
CA PHE A 56 -14.57 2.49 7.87
C PHE A 56 -16.08 2.82 7.91
N LYS A 57 -16.48 4.05 7.59
CA LYS A 57 -17.91 4.38 7.49
C LYS A 57 -18.54 3.69 6.28
N ARG A 58 -19.75 3.18 6.44
CA ARG A 58 -20.58 2.69 5.33
C ARG A 58 -20.69 3.76 4.24
N ASN A 59 -20.71 3.34 2.98
CA ASN A 59 -20.74 4.20 1.80
C ASN A 59 -19.48 5.05 1.60
N ASN A 60 -18.38 4.77 2.29
CA ASN A 60 -17.11 5.38 1.97
C ASN A 60 -16.38 4.52 0.92
N PRO A 61 -16.07 5.06 -0.28
CA PRO A 61 -15.37 4.30 -1.34
C PRO A 61 -13.98 3.81 -0.91
N ARG A 62 -13.44 4.32 0.20
CA ARG A 62 -12.19 3.87 0.79
C ARG A 62 -12.37 2.86 1.92
N ASN A 63 -13.60 2.41 2.18
CA ASN A 63 -13.86 1.43 3.23
C ASN A 63 -13.14 0.11 2.93
N PRO A 64 -12.18 -0.32 3.78
CA PRO A 64 -11.43 -1.54 3.55
C PRO A 64 -12.31 -2.79 3.52
N ASP A 65 -13.38 -2.84 4.33
CA ASP A 65 -14.30 -3.97 4.38
C ASP A 65 -15.07 -4.12 3.06
N GLU A 66 -15.49 -3.01 2.46
CA GLU A 66 -16.17 -3.02 1.16
C GLU A 66 -15.19 -3.35 0.02
N LYS A 67 -13.95 -2.85 0.12
CA LYS A 67 -12.96 -3.02 -0.92
C LYS A 67 -12.34 -4.42 -0.96
N TYR A 68 -12.02 -4.99 0.20
CA TYR A 68 -11.27 -6.24 0.31
C TYR A 68 -12.13 -7.40 0.80
N GLY A 69 -13.03 -7.16 1.76
CA GLY A 69 -13.92 -8.15 2.36
C GLY A 69 -13.18 -9.40 2.84
N GLU A 70 -13.79 -10.58 2.64
CA GLU A 70 -13.18 -11.87 2.98
C GLU A 70 -12.25 -12.43 1.90
N ARG A 71 -12.33 -11.89 0.68
CA ARG A 71 -11.61 -12.44 -0.48
C ARG A 71 -10.17 -11.98 -0.59
N LEU A 72 -9.86 -10.82 -0.06
CA LEU A 72 -8.54 -10.21 -0.17
C LEU A 72 -8.00 -9.84 1.22
N SER A 73 -6.70 -9.94 1.38
CA SER A 73 -5.97 -9.40 2.54
C SER A 73 -4.89 -8.44 2.05
N VAL A 74 -4.52 -7.49 2.90
CA VAL A 74 -3.42 -6.55 2.64
C VAL A 74 -2.30 -6.86 3.61
N ARG A 75 -1.18 -7.35 3.10
CA ARG A 75 0.01 -7.69 3.88
C ARG A 75 1.04 -6.59 3.78
N ILE A 76 1.61 -6.23 4.93
CA ILE A 76 2.64 -5.21 5.06
C ILE A 76 3.96 -5.87 5.44
N GLU A 77 4.95 -5.72 4.59
CA GLU A 77 6.32 -6.14 4.82
C GLU A 77 7.22 -4.91 4.97
N LEU A 78 7.73 -4.69 6.19
CA LEU A 78 8.59 -3.55 6.47
C LEU A 78 9.99 -3.83 5.92
N THR A 79 10.51 -2.91 5.12
CA THR A 79 11.88 -2.99 4.57
C THR A 79 12.88 -2.17 5.37
N SER A 80 12.46 -1.04 5.93
CA SER A 80 13.29 -0.25 6.84
C SER A 80 12.46 0.60 7.78
N VAL A 81 12.97 0.80 9.01
CA VAL A 81 12.42 1.72 10.00
C VAL A 81 13.57 2.59 10.51
N SER A 82 13.57 3.86 10.15
CA SER A 82 14.55 4.86 10.59
C SER A 82 13.87 5.81 11.56
N VAL A 83 14.41 5.91 12.77
CA VAL A 83 13.92 6.81 13.83
C VAL A 83 14.86 7.99 13.97
N ASN A 84 14.31 9.19 14.04
CA ASN A 84 15.02 10.41 14.39
C ASN A 84 14.54 10.87 15.77
N THR A 85 15.31 10.55 16.80
CA THR A 85 14.99 10.86 18.19
C THR A 85 15.12 12.37 18.51
N ALA A 86 15.79 13.15 17.67
CA ALA A 86 15.90 14.60 17.88
C ALA A 86 14.62 15.35 17.46
N THR A 87 13.80 14.74 16.61
CA THR A 87 12.55 15.33 16.08
C THR A 87 11.33 14.48 16.36
N ASP A 88 11.45 13.43 17.18
CA ASP A 88 10.41 12.45 17.49
C ASP A 88 9.63 12.01 16.23
N SER A 89 10.39 11.66 15.21
CA SER A 89 9.85 11.28 13.92
C SER A 89 10.48 9.99 13.39
N ALA A 90 9.74 9.30 12.52
CA ALA A 90 10.23 8.11 11.87
C ALA A 90 9.85 8.07 10.39
N THR A 91 10.72 7.43 9.63
CA THR A 91 10.47 7.08 8.23
C THR A 91 10.46 5.56 8.11
N VAL A 92 9.35 5.04 7.57
CA VAL A 92 9.14 3.60 7.37
C VAL A 92 8.97 3.32 5.89
N ARG A 93 9.84 2.46 5.34
CA ARG A 93 9.64 1.90 4.00
C ARG A 93 9.05 0.52 4.10
N TYR A 94 8.07 0.24 3.24
CA TYR A 94 7.38 -1.04 3.27
C TYR A 94 6.82 -1.42 1.90
N VAL A 95 6.69 -2.73 1.71
CA VAL A 95 5.98 -3.33 0.59
C VAL A 95 4.56 -3.64 1.04
N ARG A 96 3.59 -3.14 0.29
CA ARG A 96 2.17 -3.41 0.49
C ARG A 96 1.71 -4.37 -0.59
N ARG A 97 1.25 -5.57 -0.19
CA ARG A 97 0.73 -6.60 -1.11
C ARG A 97 -0.75 -6.86 -0.82
N VAL A 98 -1.57 -6.71 -1.84
CA VAL A 98 -2.96 -7.20 -1.82
C VAL A 98 -2.92 -8.64 -2.29
N VAL A 99 -3.37 -9.57 -1.45
CA VAL A 99 -3.25 -11.02 -1.68
C VAL A 99 -4.63 -11.64 -1.71
N SER A 100 -4.88 -12.51 -2.68
CA SER A 100 -6.10 -13.31 -2.73
C SER A 100 -6.08 -14.39 -1.64
N ASN A 101 -7.07 -14.40 -0.76
CA ASN A 101 -7.20 -15.40 0.30
C ASN A 101 -7.50 -16.81 -0.24
N LEU A 102 -8.05 -16.89 -1.45
CA LEU A 102 -8.34 -18.17 -2.11
C LEU A 102 -7.08 -18.82 -2.70
N THR A 103 -6.24 -18.03 -3.38
CA THR A 103 -5.09 -18.55 -4.14
C THR A 103 -3.74 -18.29 -3.47
N GLY A 104 -3.69 -17.41 -2.47
CA GLY A 104 -2.44 -16.94 -1.85
C GLY A 104 -1.58 -16.06 -2.78
N ARG A 105 -2.02 -15.78 -4.00
CA ARG A 105 -1.25 -15.00 -4.98
C ARG A 105 -1.46 -13.51 -4.77
N PRO A 106 -0.42 -12.69 -4.94
CA PRO A 106 -0.54 -11.24 -4.92
C PRO A 106 -1.31 -10.75 -6.16
N ALA A 107 -2.36 -9.95 -5.92
CA ALA A 107 -3.11 -9.26 -6.96
C ALA A 107 -2.52 -7.87 -7.25
N GLU A 108 -1.92 -7.24 -6.23
CA GLU A 108 -1.29 -5.92 -6.34
C GLU A 108 -0.08 -5.87 -5.39
N THR A 109 1.00 -5.26 -5.85
CA THR A 109 2.17 -4.98 -5.00
C THR A 109 2.60 -3.53 -5.23
N SER A 110 2.82 -2.79 -4.14
CA SER A 110 3.27 -1.40 -4.19
C SER A 110 4.31 -1.14 -3.11
N TYR A 111 5.30 -0.30 -3.44
CA TYR A 111 6.29 0.20 -2.49
C TYR A 111 5.83 1.53 -1.93
N ARG A 112 5.93 1.66 -0.63
CA ARG A 112 5.44 2.84 0.08
C ARG A 112 6.42 3.32 1.12
N ILE A 113 6.33 4.62 1.40
CA ILE A 113 7.07 5.29 2.45
C ILE A 113 6.07 6.00 3.36
N ALA A 114 6.14 5.74 4.67
CA ALA A 114 5.39 6.48 5.67
C ALA A 114 6.30 7.40 6.46
N THR A 115 5.85 8.62 6.69
CA THR A 115 6.46 9.58 7.62
C THR A 115 5.54 9.73 8.82
N ILE A 116 6.09 9.56 10.04
CA ILE A 116 5.36 9.43 11.29
C ILE A 116 5.98 10.37 12.29
N GLY A 117 5.18 11.27 12.89
CA GLY A 117 5.54 11.95 14.11
C GLY A 117 4.94 11.22 15.30
N PHE A 118 5.63 11.14 16.41
CA PHE A 118 5.17 10.45 17.61
C PHE A 118 5.64 11.15 18.89
N GLU A 119 4.94 10.91 19.98
CA GLU A 119 5.30 11.40 21.32
C GLU A 119 4.86 10.39 22.37
N TYR A 120 5.42 10.48 23.58
CA TYR A 120 5.05 9.67 24.73
C TYR A 120 4.25 10.50 25.73
N PHE A 121 3.11 9.97 26.17
CA PHE A 121 2.22 10.60 27.16
C PHE A 121 2.01 9.62 28.34
N PRO A 122 2.99 9.48 29.23
CA PRO A 122 2.93 8.51 30.31
C PRO A 122 1.78 8.77 31.29
N ASP A 123 1.41 10.03 31.52
CA ASP A 123 0.38 10.46 32.48
C ASP A 123 -1.04 10.50 31.87
N TYR A 124 -1.20 10.14 30.61
CA TYR A 124 -2.52 10.10 29.98
C TYR A 124 -3.38 8.99 30.58
N GLN A 125 -4.60 9.34 31.06
CA GLN A 125 -5.52 8.35 31.60
C GLN A 125 -5.95 7.34 30.52
N ARG A 126 -5.71 6.09 30.78
CA ARG A 126 -5.94 4.96 29.88
C ARG A 126 -6.78 3.90 30.56
N SER A 127 -7.61 3.21 29.79
CA SER A 127 -8.27 1.99 30.28
C SER A 127 -7.24 0.88 30.47
N GLU A 128 -7.56 -0.13 31.30
CA GLU A 128 -6.69 -1.29 31.51
C GLU A 128 -6.31 -1.97 30.19
N LYS A 129 -7.27 -2.12 29.27
CA LYS A 129 -7.03 -2.66 27.93
C LYS A 129 -6.02 -1.83 27.12
N GLU A 130 -6.13 -0.51 27.20
CA GLU A 130 -5.18 0.40 26.55
C GLU A 130 -3.79 0.33 27.17
N LEU A 131 -3.70 0.19 28.48
CA LEU A 131 -2.42 0.03 29.21
C LEU A 131 -1.69 -1.25 28.78
N LEU A 132 -2.41 -2.35 28.59
CA LEU A 132 -1.82 -3.62 28.10
C LEU A 132 -1.25 -3.48 26.69
N GLU A 133 -1.94 -2.75 25.82
CA GLU A 133 -1.53 -2.56 24.43
C GLU A 133 -0.50 -1.44 24.23
N ASN A 134 -0.52 -0.44 25.12
CA ASN A 134 0.31 0.77 25.04
C ASN A 134 0.78 1.19 26.44
N PRO A 135 1.66 0.42 27.08
CA PRO A 135 2.08 0.67 28.46
C PRO A 135 2.86 1.99 28.64
N LEU A 136 3.57 2.43 27.61
CA LEU A 136 4.40 3.63 27.65
C LEU A 136 3.67 4.92 27.26
N GLY A 137 2.41 4.83 26.79
CA GLY A 137 1.68 6.00 26.30
C GLY A 137 2.19 6.55 24.98
N PHE A 138 2.77 5.70 24.13
CA PHE A 138 3.18 6.08 22.80
C PHE A 138 1.97 6.57 21.97
N LYS A 139 2.08 7.71 21.32
CA LYS A 139 1.02 8.25 20.45
C LYS A 139 1.62 8.79 19.16
N VAL A 140 1.03 8.38 18.04
CA VAL A 140 1.32 8.98 16.74
C VAL A 140 0.60 10.33 16.65
N THR A 141 1.36 11.40 16.44
CA THR A 141 0.90 12.80 16.36
C THR A 141 0.68 13.26 14.93
N SER A 142 1.38 12.62 13.97
CA SER A 142 1.19 12.83 12.53
C SER A 142 1.46 11.56 11.75
N PHE A 143 0.75 11.37 10.64
CA PHE A 143 0.93 10.23 9.73
C PHE A 143 0.67 10.64 8.29
N ARG A 144 1.63 10.34 7.44
CA ARG A 144 1.53 10.51 6.00
C ARG A 144 2.13 9.29 5.31
N THR A 145 1.50 8.83 4.23
CA THR A 145 2.04 7.77 3.39
C THR A 145 1.99 8.18 1.93
N ASP A 146 3.08 7.90 1.23
CA ASP A 146 3.26 8.20 -0.19
C ASP A 146 3.74 6.94 -0.91
N GLN A 147 3.51 6.88 -2.23
CA GLN A 147 4.10 5.83 -3.05
C GLN A 147 5.59 6.13 -3.26
N GLU A 148 6.43 5.11 -3.13
CA GLU A 148 7.86 5.26 -3.38
C GLU A 148 8.12 5.20 -4.89
N PHE A 149 8.87 6.19 -5.39
CA PHE A 149 9.26 6.31 -6.79
C PHE A 149 10.77 6.13 -6.90
N ASN A 150 11.23 5.55 -8.01
CA ASN A 150 12.65 5.49 -8.33
C ASN A 150 13.17 6.89 -8.76
N ALA A 151 14.49 7.02 -8.93
CA ALA A 151 15.14 8.27 -9.33
C ALA A 151 14.65 8.83 -10.69
N ARG A 152 13.91 8.04 -11.48
CA ARG A 152 13.29 8.46 -12.75
C ARG A 152 11.83 8.89 -12.59
N GLY A 153 11.31 8.98 -11.35
CA GLY A 153 9.91 9.32 -11.09
C GLY A 153 8.90 8.19 -11.41
N LEU A 154 9.38 6.98 -11.69
CA LEU A 154 8.54 5.81 -11.91
C LEU A 154 8.32 5.10 -10.57
N ALA A 155 7.11 4.57 -10.36
CA ALA A 155 6.82 3.75 -9.19
C ALA A 155 7.80 2.57 -9.12
N VAL A 156 8.38 2.32 -7.94
CA VAL A 156 9.23 1.15 -7.73
C VAL A 156 8.37 -0.08 -7.94
N GLN A 157 8.74 -0.87 -8.95
CA GLN A 157 8.06 -2.13 -9.22
C GLN A 157 8.73 -3.25 -8.41
N PRO A 158 7.96 -4.26 -7.95
CA PRO A 158 8.56 -5.41 -7.31
C PRO A 158 9.51 -6.12 -8.28
N ASP A 159 10.70 -6.47 -7.81
CA ASP A 159 11.51 -7.49 -8.46
C ASP A 159 10.71 -8.79 -8.40
N ILE A 160 10.00 -9.10 -9.47
CA ILE A 160 9.39 -10.41 -9.64
C ILE A 160 10.59 -11.36 -9.80
N PRO A 161 10.82 -12.31 -8.85
CA PRO A 161 11.82 -13.33 -9.09
C PRO A 161 11.40 -14.04 -10.38
N SER A 162 12.20 -13.92 -11.42
CA SER A 162 11.95 -14.62 -12.66
C SER A 162 11.86 -16.11 -12.31
N ALA A 163 10.66 -16.68 -12.45
CA ALA A 163 10.45 -18.09 -12.33
C ALA A 163 11.46 -18.77 -13.26
N GLY A 164 12.35 -19.60 -12.66
CA GLY A 164 13.28 -20.51 -13.27
C GLY A 164 13.85 -20.06 -14.61
N LYS A 165 15.12 -19.65 -14.64
CA LYS A 165 15.88 -19.55 -15.87
C LYS A 165 15.91 -20.94 -16.51
N ASP A 166 15.12 -21.12 -17.58
CA ASP A 166 15.49 -22.11 -18.58
C ASP A 166 16.80 -21.67 -19.22
N PRO A 167 17.85 -22.51 -19.23
CA PRO A 167 19.17 -22.12 -19.74
C PRO A 167 19.21 -22.14 -21.29
N GLY A 168 18.30 -21.43 -21.95
CA GLY A 168 18.20 -21.40 -23.40
C GLY A 168 17.43 -20.23 -24.01
N ALA A 169 16.85 -19.36 -23.18
CA ALA A 169 16.13 -18.20 -23.71
C ALA A 169 17.03 -16.95 -23.69
N GLU A 170 17.54 -16.55 -24.85
CA GLU A 170 18.19 -15.26 -25.04
C GLU A 170 17.22 -14.14 -24.65
N ALA A 171 17.68 -13.30 -23.72
CA ALA A 171 16.94 -12.11 -23.26
C ALA A 171 16.80 -11.12 -24.42
N ARG A 172 15.61 -11.04 -25.03
CA ARG A 172 15.25 -9.93 -25.88
C ARG A 172 14.89 -8.73 -25.00
N PRO A 173 15.44 -7.54 -25.27
CA PRO A 173 15.06 -6.35 -24.51
C PRO A 173 13.56 -6.08 -24.71
N SER A 174 12.84 -5.89 -23.59
CA SER A 174 11.43 -5.49 -23.60
C SER A 174 11.32 -4.11 -24.23
N GLN A 175 10.97 -4.04 -25.49
CA GLN A 175 10.61 -2.78 -26.14
C GLN A 175 9.25 -2.35 -25.59
N ILE A 176 9.21 -1.17 -24.98
CA ILE A 176 7.94 -0.50 -24.67
C ILE A 176 7.39 -0.01 -26.00
N ILE A 177 6.38 -0.70 -26.50
CA ILE A 177 5.65 -0.28 -27.71
C ILE A 177 4.65 0.79 -27.26
N VAL A 178 4.92 2.03 -27.60
CA VAL A 178 3.95 3.13 -27.46
C VAL A 178 2.99 3.01 -28.64
N ILE A 179 1.78 2.49 -28.39
CA ILE A 179 0.74 2.41 -29.43
C ILE A 179 0.04 3.76 -29.48
N ASP A 180 0.10 4.43 -30.64
CA ASP A 180 -0.72 5.61 -30.92
C ASP A 180 -2.20 5.18 -31.03
N PRO A 181 -3.10 5.71 -30.19
CA PRO A 181 -4.50 5.32 -30.17
C PRO A 181 -5.26 5.63 -31.47
N ASN A 182 -4.66 6.45 -32.35
CA ASN A 182 -5.25 6.84 -33.62
C ASN A 182 -4.78 6.00 -34.83
N ASN A 183 -3.81 5.09 -34.64
CA ASN A 183 -3.28 4.27 -35.74
C ASN A 183 -3.68 2.79 -35.58
N LYS A 184 -4.84 2.42 -36.14
CA LYS A 184 -5.42 1.08 -36.06
C LYS A 184 -4.64 0.00 -36.82
N GLU A 185 -3.82 0.37 -37.82
CA GLU A 185 -3.06 -0.60 -38.60
C GLU A 185 -1.82 -1.14 -37.88
N GLU A 186 -1.23 -0.37 -36.97
CA GLU A 186 -0.09 -0.84 -36.17
C GLU A 186 -0.48 -1.76 -35.02
N ALA A 187 -1.65 -1.60 -34.43
CA ALA A 187 -2.10 -2.42 -33.30
C ALA A 187 -2.22 -3.92 -33.65
N GLY A 188 -2.56 -4.24 -34.91
CA GLY A 188 -2.70 -5.64 -35.35
C GLY A 188 -1.38 -6.38 -35.58
N LYS A 189 -0.25 -5.68 -35.72
CA LYS A 189 1.05 -6.30 -36.07
C LYS A 189 1.74 -7.03 -34.91
N TYR A 190 1.39 -6.69 -33.68
CA TYR A 190 2.08 -7.18 -32.47
C TYR A 190 1.25 -8.11 -31.60
N LEU A 191 0.01 -8.45 -32.02
CA LEU A 191 -0.85 -9.39 -31.32
C LEU A 191 -0.59 -10.83 -31.79
N PRO A 192 -0.46 -11.81 -30.86
CA PRO A 192 -0.45 -13.23 -31.21
C PRO A 192 -1.71 -13.61 -31.99
N GLU A 193 -1.58 -14.51 -32.98
CA GLU A 193 -2.67 -14.89 -33.89
C GLU A 193 -3.96 -15.31 -33.18
N GLY A 194 -3.88 -15.93 -31.99
CA GLY A 194 -5.03 -16.35 -31.20
C GLY A 194 -5.87 -15.21 -30.60
N LEU A 195 -5.32 -14.02 -30.46
CA LEU A 195 -6.01 -12.85 -29.87
C LEU A 195 -6.58 -11.88 -30.92
N ARG A 196 -6.19 -12.01 -32.17
CA ARG A 196 -6.68 -11.15 -33.26
C ARG A 196 -8.18 -11.30 -33.49
N GLN A 197 -8.70 -12.51 -33.37
CA GLN A 197 -10.13 -12.78 -33.60
C GLN A 197 -11.05 -12.35 -32.47
N GLU A 198 -10.53 -12.20 -31.23
CA GLU A 198 -11.30 -11.70 -30.08
C GLU A 198 -11.41 -10.17 -30.05
N VAL A 199 -10.37 -9.49 -30.53
CA VAL A 199 -10.37 -8.02 -30.56
C VAL A 199 -11.31 -7.48 -31.64
N GLU A 200 -11.46 -8.16 -32.80
CA GLU A 200 -12.41 -7.77 -33.84
C GLU A 200 -13.89 -7.97 -33.43
N LYS A 201 -14.18 -8.89 -32.50
CA LYS A 201 -15.55 -9.18 -32.03
C LYS A 201 -16.02 -8.29 -30.86
N ASN A 202 -15.12 -7.67 -30.11
CA ASN A 202 -15.45 -6.97 -28.85
C ASN A 202 -15.28 -5.44 -28.88
N ILE A 203 -15.01 -4.82 -30.04
CA ILE A 203 -15.01 -3.35 -30.14
C ILE A 203 -16.44 -2.89 -30.56
N LEU A 204 -17.37 -2.95 -29.63
CA LEU A 204 -18.60 -2.15 -29.68
C LEU A 204 -18.27 -0.75 -29.17
N ILE A 205 -18.09 0.19 -30.10
CA ILE A 205 -17.99 1.61 -29.83
C ILE A 205 -19.42 2.10 -29.49
N PRO A 206 -19.67 2.71 -28.32
CA PRO A 206 -20.91 3.45 -28.12
C PRO A 206 -20.87 4.69 -29.03
N GLU A 207 -21.82 4.77 -29.96
CA GLU A 207 -22.02 5.95 -30.79
C GLU A 207 -22.30 7.17 -29.92
N LEU A 208 -21.42 8.16 -29.98
CA LEU A 208 -21.63 9.53 -29.52
C LEU A 208 -22.53 10.26 -30.54
N ASN A 209 -23.82 10.00 -30.50
CA ASN A 209 -24.81 10.84 -31.14
C ASN A 209 -25.75 11.40 -30.07
N ASN A 210 -25.50 12.66 -29.69
CA ASN A 210 -26.51 13.72 -29.46
C ASN A 210 -25.88 14.86 -28.66
N ILE A 211 -25.32 15.82 -29.38
CA ILE A 211 -25.18 17.20 -28.90
C ILE A 211 -26.32 18.00 -29.54
N PRO A 212 -27.29 18.57 -28.79
CA PRO A 212 -28.25 19.48 -29.35
C PRO A 212 -27.56 20.78 -29.75
N GLN A 213 -27.68 21.16 -31.01
CA GLN A 213 -27.35 22.49 -31.51
C GLN A 213 -28.36 23.49 -30.98
N GLU A 214 -27.92 24.40 -30.09
CA GLU A 214 -28.72 25.59 -29.77
C GLU A 214 -28.77 26.51 -31.01
N LYS A 215 -29.98 26.69 -31.51
CA LYS A 215 -30.29 27.73 -32.47
C LYS A 215 -30.51 29.05 -31.72
N LYS A 216 -29.95 30.10 -32.31
CA LYS A 216 -30.11 31.53 -32.05
C LYS A 216 -31.41 31.95 -31.36
#